data_30be350e27a400e564ba0c04f3419da6
#
_entry.id   30be350e27a400e564ba0c04f3419da6
#
_cell.length_a   1.000
_cell.length_b   1.000
_cell.length_c   1.000
_cell.angle_alpha   90.00
_cell.angle_beta   90.00
_cell.angle_gamma   90.00
#
_symmetry.space_group_name_H-M   'P 1'
#
loop_
_entity.id
_entity.type
_entity.pdbx_description
1 polymer ?
#
loop_
_entity_poly.entity_id
_entity_poly.type
_entity_poly.pdbx_seq_one_letter_code
_entity_poly.pdbx_strand_id
1 'polypeptide(L)'
;MRAVSPSPVPVPTAELILEPWRTSCRITRLLVRGLPPKIWAAPLPGLPRRTVRMVAAHLHNSRSGWINTLGVPLGIARPPRVSTFKATRQEVLAALPVSDKGIEDVLRAGLEAGGRVPATAKYVWRNLPLDVGHVLSYFIAHEAHHRGQLLLAARQLGAPLPREALDRMWWWQPPRKPGR
;
A
#
# COMPACT_ATOMS: atom_id res chain seq x y z
N MET A 1 6.20 38.99 28.76
CA MET A 1 6.26 37.53 28.98
C MET A 1 6.36 36.85 27.64
N ARG A 2 7.47 36.19 27.28
CA ARG A 2 7.60 35.36 26.10
C ARG A 2 6.89 34.04 26.35
N ALA A 3 5.93 33.69 25.53
CA ALA A 3 5.29 32.38 25.57
C ALA A 3 6.35 31.30 25.27
N VAL A 4 6.58 30.42 26.23
CA VAL A 4 7.45 29.24 26.06
C VAL A 4 6.69 28.28 25.16
N SER A 5 7.18 28.10 23.93
CA SER A 5 6.64 27.08 23.05
C SER A 5 6.81 25.71 23.71
N PRO A 6 5.77 24.86 23.74
CA PRO A 6 5.89 23.54 24.33
C PRO A 6 6.99 22.75 23.61
N SER A 7 7.86 22.08 24.36
CA SER A 7 8.87 21.19 23.80
C SER A 7 8.23 20.12 22.93
N PRO A 8 8.80 19.79 21.74
CA PRO A 8 8.24 18.77 20.89
C PRO A 8 8.23 17.41 21.60
N VAL A 9 7.08 16.73 21.58
CA VAL A 9 6.96 15.36 22.09
C VAL A 9 7.75 14.44 21.16
N PRO A 10 8.70 13.64 21.68
CA PRO A 10 9.47 12.72 20.85
C PRO A 10 8.53 11.70 20.16
N VAL A 11 8.59 11.62 18.84
CA VAL A 11 7.87 10.57 18.09
C VAL A 11 8.71 9.30 18.15
N PRO A 12 8.17 8.15 18.58
CA PRO A 12 8.90 6.89 18.56
C PRO A 12 9.40 6.58 17.14
N THR A 13 10.65 6.17 16.98
CA THR A 13 11.28 5.89 15.69
C THR A 13 10.45 4.91 14.84
N ALA A 14 9.81 3.92 15.46
CA ALA A 14 8.94 2.98 14.79
C ALA A 14 7.77 3.68 14.07
N GLU A 15 7.14 4.67 14.69
CA GLU A 15 6.02 5.38 14.08
C GLU A 15 6.45 6.24 12.87
N LEU A 16 7.68 6.78 12.87
CA LEU A 16 8.22 7.50 11.72
C LEU A 16 8.32 6.60 10.46
N ILE A 17 8.48 5.30 10.65
CA ILE A 17 8.55 4.31 9.57
C ILE A 17 7.16 3.75 9.23
N LEU A 18 6.34 3.44 10.23
CA LEU A 18 5.07 2.74 10.03
C LEU A 18 3.95 3.66 9.54
N GLU A 19 3.93 4.92 9.98
CA GLU A 19 2.87 5.86 9.57
C GLU A 19 2.90 6.21 8.08
N PRO A 20 4.06 6.44 7.41
CA PRO A 20 4.11 6.54 5.96
C PRO A 20 3.55 5.32 5.23
N TRP A 21 3.81 4.10 5.73
CA TRP A 21 3.22 2.88 5.17
C TRP A 21 1.69 2.87 5.31
N ARG A 22 1.17 3.13 6.51
CA ARG A 22 -0.29 3.21 6.76
C ARG A 22 -0.96 4.26 5.89
N THR A 23 -0.31 5.40 5.70
CA THR A 23 -0.78 6.46 4.79
C THR A 23 -0.84 5.97 3.35
N SER A 24 0.22 5.31 2.83
CA SER A 24 0.22 4.72 1.48
C SER A 24 -0.92 3.71 1.30
N CYS A 25 -1.12 2.83 2.28
CA CYS A 25 -2.20 1.84 2.29
C CYS A 25 -3.59 2.50 2.25
N ARG A 26 -3.81 3.54 3.03
CA ARG A 26 -5.06 4.31 3.03
C ARG A 26 -5.33 4.92 1.65
N ILE A 27 -4.33 5.53 1.02
CA ILE A 27 -4.43 6.12 -0.32
C ILE A 27 -4.79 5.04 -1.34
N THR A 28 -4.15 3.88 -1.29
CA THR A 28 -4.43 2.74 -2.17
C THR A 28 -5.88 2.26 -2.03
N ARG A 29 -6.38 2.12 -0.81
CA ARG A 29 -7.78 1.72 -0.57
C ARG A 29 -8.77 2.79 -1.06
N LEU A 30 -8.49 4.08 -0.87
CA LEU A 30 -9.32 5.17 -1.40
C LEU A 30 -9.38 5.12 -2.92
N LEU A 31 -8.24 4.92 -3.59
CA LEU A 31 -8.20 4.77 -5.04
C LEU A 31 -9.07 3.60 -5.52
N VAL A 32 -8.81 2.38 -5.00
CA VAL A 32 -9.55 1.18 -5.44
C VAL A 32 -11.05 1.32 -5.19
N ARG A 33 -11.46 1.95 -4.08
CA ARG A 33 -12.86 2.24 -3.78
C ARG A 33 -13.47 3.22 -4.77
N GLY A 34 -12.72 4.23 -5.19
CA GLY A 34 -13.15 5.29 -6.11
C GLY A 34 -13.19 4.85 -7.58
N LEU A 35 -12.57 3.72 -7.96
CA LEU A 35 -12.60 3.24 -9.35
C LEU A 35 -14.04 2.94 -9.79
N PRO A 36 -14.51 3.54 -10.91
CA PRO A 36 -15.86 3.27 -11.40
C PRO A 36 -16.07 1.80 -11.79
N PRO A 37 -17.22 1.18 -11.40
CA PRO A 37 -17.48 -0.24 -11.70
C PRO A 37 -17.40 -0.58 -13.18
N LYS A 38 -17.81 0.33 -14.06
CA LYS A 38 -17.84 0.14 -15.53
C LYS A 38 -16.48 -0.14 -16.15
N ILE A 39 -15.39 0.33 -15.53
CA ILE A 39 -14.03 0.10 -16.05
C ILE A 39 -13.31 -1.06 -15.37
N TRP A 40 -13.89 -1.71 -14.36
CA TRP A 40 -13.20 -2.72 -13.54
C TRP A 40 -12.60 -3.87 -14.37
N ALA A 41 -13.33 -4.33 -15.38
CA ALA A 41 -12.88 -5.38 -16.28
C ALA A 41 -12.28 -4.83 -17.60
N ALA A 42 -12.22 -3.51 -17.78
CA ALA A 42 -11.71 -2.92 -19.01
C ALA A 42 -10.18 -3.13 -19.11
N PRO A 43 -9.68 -3.39 -20.34
CA PRO A 43 -8.24 -3.42 -20.58
C PRO A 43 -7.62 -2.04 -20.36
N LEU A 44 -6.36 -2.01 -19.91
CA LEU A 44 -5.61 -0.78 -19.82
C LEU A 44 -5.26 -0.27 -21.23
N PRO A 45 -5.46 1.03 -21.53
CA PRO A 45 -5.01 1.61 -22.77
C PRO A 45 -3.51 1.36 -23.02
N GLY A 46 -3.17 0.87 -24.20
CA GLY A 46 -1.80 0.48 -24.55
C GLY A 46 -1.32 -0.87 -23.97
N LEU A 47 -2.10 -1.52 -23.10
CA LEU A 47 -1.77 -2.81 -22.49
C LEU A 47 -2.98 -3.78 -22.55
N PRO A 48 -3.39 -4.26 -23.72
CA PRO A 48 -4.66 -4.97 -23.91
C PRO A 48 -4.76 -6.30 -23.13
N ARG A 49 -3.64 -6.87 -22.73
CA ARG A 49 -3.58 -8.10 -21.90
C ARG A 49 -3.70 -7.84 -20.40
N ARG A 50 -3.76 -6.57 -19.97
CA ARG A 50 -3.93 -6.18 -18.56
C ARG A 50 -5.22 -5.40 -18.39
N THR A 51 -5.97 -5.69 -17.35
CA THR A 51 -7.18 -4.95 -16.99
C THR A 51 -6.99 -4.14 -15.71
N VAL A 52 -7.87 -3.16 -15.48
CA VAL A 52 -7.92 -2.40 -14.22
C VAL A 52 -7.99 -3.35 -13.02
N ARG A 53 -8.85 -4.37 -13.08
CA ARG A 53 -8.95 -5.45 -12.07
C ARG A 53 -7.60 -6.11 -11.80
N MET A 54 -6.88 -6.48 -12.84
CA MET A 54 -5.61 -7.20 -12.70
C MET A 54 -4.57 -6.35 -11.97
N VAL A 55 -4.51 -5.06 -12.23
CA VAL A 55 -3.60 -4.15 -11.54
C VAL A 55 -4.04 -3.94 -10.10
N ALA A 56 -5.32 -3.76 -9.85
CA ALA A 56 -5.84 -3.62 -8.49
C ALA A 56 -5.60 -4.89 -7.64
N ALA A 57 -5.86 -6.08 -8.21
CA ALA A 57 -5.58 -7.36 -7.56
C ALA A 57 -4.06 -7.56 -7.32
N HIS A 58 -3.22 -7.06 -8.24
CA HIS A 58 -1.76 -7.15 -8.12
C HIS A 58 -1.23 -6.42 -6.88
N LEU A 59 -1.81 -5.29 -6.50
CA LEU A 59 -1.41 -4.56 -5.29
C LEU A 59 -1.44 -5.48 -4.05
N HIS A 60 -2.54 -6.19 -3.83
CA HIS A 60 -2.64 -7.17 -2.73
C HIS A 60 -1.76 -8.39 -2.97
N ASN A 61 -1.80 -8.98 -4.17
CA ASN A 61 -1.11 -10.22 -4.48
C ASN A 61 0.42 -10.09 -4.42
N SER A 62 0.96 -8.92 -4.79
CA SER A 62 2.38 -8.60 -4.65
C SER A 62 2.79 -8.58 -3.19
N ARG A 63 2.03 -7.90 -2.32
CA ARG A 63 2.27 -7.89 -0.87
C ARG A 63 2.20 -9.31 -0.28
N SER A 64 1.17 -10.12 -0.66
CA SER A 64 1.06 -11.51 -0.24
C SER A 64 2.31 -12.32 -0.65
N GLY A 65 2.86 -12.06 -1.85
CA GLY A 65 4.12 -12.68 -2.31
C GLY A 65 5.31 -12.28 -1.43
N TRP A 66 5.44 -11.00 -1.10
CA TRP A 66 6.50 -10.50 -0.24
C TRP A 66 6.38 -10.99 1.20
N ILE A 67 5.17 -11.05 1.75
CA ILE A 67 4.93 -11.64 3.09
C ILE A 67 5.31 -13.11 3.10
N ASN A 68 5.05 -13.84 1.99
CA ASN A 68 5.52 -15.22 1.88
C ASN A 68 7.06 -15.33 1.95
N THR A 69 7.77 -14.38 1.37
CA THR A 69 9.25 -14.38 1.31
C THR A 69 9.89 -13.86 2.58
N LEU A 70 9.41 -12.72 3.09
CA LEU A 70 10.03 -12.01 4.22
C LEU A 70 9.34 -12.29 5.56
N GLY A 71 8.01 -12.49 5.54
CA GLY A 71 7.18 -12.57 6.73
C GLY A 71 7.00 -14.00 7.26
N VAL A 72 6.74 -14.97 6.38
CA VAL A 72 6.52 -16.36 6.82
C VAL A 72 7.67 -16.91 7.65
N PRO A 73 8.95 -16.65 7.31
CA PRO A 73 10.06 -17.07 8.17
C PRO A 73 10.08 -16.38 9.55
N LEU A 74 9.36 -15.27 9.71
CA LEU A 74 9.20 -14.52 10.96
C LEU A 74 7.91 -14.89 11.70
N GLY A 75 7.19 -15.94 11.26
CA GLY A 75 5.91 -16.33 11.85
C GLY A 75 4.69 -15.47 11.40
N ILE A 76 4.87 -14.58 10.43
CA ILE A 76 3.78 -13.75 9.89
C ILE A 76 3.01 -14.55 8.85
N ALA A 77 1.71 -14.76 9.09
CA ALA A 77 0.86 -15.53 8.19
C ALA A 77 0.75 -14.88 6.81
N ARG A 78 0.94 -15.66 5.75
CA ARG A 78 0.74 -15.20 4.39
C ARG A 78 -0.75 -14.99 4.11
N PRO A 79 -1.19 -13.80 3.68
CA PRO A 79 -2.56 -13.59 3.22
C PRO A 79 -2.88 -14.41 1.96
N PRO A 80 -4.08 -15.00 1.85
CA PRO A 80 -4.50 -15.67 0.63
C PRO A 80 -4.55 -14.67 -0.54
N ARG A 81 -4.16 -15.11 -1.73
CA ARG A 81 -4.23 -14.27 -2.93
C ARG A 81 -5.67 -14.17 -3.43
N VAL A 82 -6.02 -13.02 -4.00
CA VAL A 82 -7.27 -12.86 -4.74
C VAL A 82 -7.08 -13.26 -6.21
N SER A 83 -8.16 -13.65 -6.88
CA SER A 83 -8.10 -14.01 -8.30
C SER A 83 -7.72 -12.79 -9.15
N THR A 84 -6.63 -12.89 -9.89
CA THR A 84 -6.19 -11.85 -10.83
C THR A 84 -7.23 -11.57 -11.92
N PHE A 85 -7.97 -12.60 -12.35
CA PHE A 85 -8.88 -12.52 -13.49
C PHE A 85 -10.35 -12.36 -13.11
N LYS A 86 -10.75 -12.77 -11.90
CA LYS A 86 -12.16 -12.85 -11.49
C LYS A 86 -12.50 -12.02 -10.27
N ALA A 87 -11.50 -11.49 -9.52
CA ALA A 87 -11.77 -10.77 -8.29
C ALA A 87 -12.70 -9.57 -8.52
N THR A 88 -13.70 -9.47 -7.68
CA THR A 88 -14.53 -8.27 -7.57
C THR A 88 -13.75 -7.14 -6.88
N ARG A 89 -14.21 -5.91 -7.04
CA ARG A 89 -13.64 -4.77 -6.32
C ARG A 89 -13.76 -4.95 -4.79
N GLN A 90 -14.86 -5.54 -4.34
CA GLN A 90 -15.10 -5.79 -2.91
C GLN A 90 -14.12 -6.81 -2.33
N GLU A 91 -13.84 -7.90 -3.05
CA GLU A 91 -12.84 -8.89 -2.63
C GLU A 91 -11.43 -8.27 -2.53
N VAL A 92 -11.05 -7.42 -3.48
CA VAL A 92 -9.77 -6.70 -3.42
C VAL A 92 -9.75 -5.75 -2.22
N LEU A 93 -10.83 -4.98 -1.99
CA LEU A 93 -10.93 -4.06 -0.84
C LEU A 93 -10.93 -4.77 0.51
N ALA A 94 -11.47 -5.99 0.59
CA ALA A 94 -11.43 -6.81 1.80
C ALA A 94 -10.03 -7.40 2.04
N ALA A 95 -9.31 -7.76 0.98
CA ALA A 95 -7.99 -8.36 1.08
C ALA A 95 -6.86 -7.35 1.40
N LEU A 96 -6.97 -6.12 0.91
CA LEU A 96 -5.94 -5.08 1.10
C LEU A 96 -5.55 -4.86 2.58
N PRO A 97 -6.49 -4.67 3.55
CA PRO A 97 -6.11 -4.46 4.95
C PRO A 97 -5.31 -5.61 5.56
N VAL A 98 -5.57 -6.84 5.12
CA VAL A 98 -4.84 -8.03 5.62
C VAL A 98 -3.38 -7.98 5.16
N SER A 99 -3.14 -7.65 3.89
CA SER A 99 -1.78 -7.49 3.37
C SER A 99 -1.11 -6.19 3.83
N ASP A 100 -1.87 -5.11 4.10
CA ASP A 100 -1.36 -3.89 4.73
C ASP A 100 -0.68 -4.22 6.05
N LYS A 101 -1.41 -4.97 6.91
CA LYS A 101 -0.91 -5.38 8.21
C LYS A 101 0.29 -6.32 8.10
N GLY A 102 0.26 -7.30 7.20
CA GLY A 102 1.38 -8.24 7.04
C GLY A 102 2.68 -7.54 6.65
N ILE A 103 2.65 -6.52 5.79
CA ILE A 103 3.84 -5.72 5.48
C ILE A 103 4.24 -4.84 6.67
N GLU A 104 3.27 -4.24 7.39
CA GLU A 104 3.56 -3.51 8.61
C GLU A 104 4.29 -4.38 9.64
N ASP A 105 3.85 -5.63 9.80
CA ASP A 105 4.49 -6.58 10.72
C ASP A 105 5.92 -6.95 10.27
N VAL A 106 6.18 -7.08 8.97
CA VAL A 106 7.53 -7.27 8.42
C VAL A 106 8.43 -6.06 8.74
N LEU A 107 7.92 -4.84 8.54
CA LEU A 107 8.68 -3.62 8.86
C LEU A 107 8.95 -3.52 10.35
N ARG A 108 7.98 -3.83 11.20
CA ARG A 108 8.11 -3.83 12.66
C ARG A 108 9.17 -4.84 13.12
N ALA A 109 9.13 -6.07 12.62
CA ALA A 109 10.14 -7.08 12.92
C ALA A 109 11.54 -6.63 12.49
N GLY A 110 11.66 -5.92 11.36
CA GLY A 110 12.92 -5.33 10.94
C GLY A 110 13.44 -4.25 11.90
N LEU A 111 12.54 -3.41 12.43
CA LEU A 111 12.89 -2.40 13.42
C LEU A 111 13.36 -3.04 14.74
N GLU A 112 12.66 -4.06 15.20
CA GLU A 112 13.00 -4.83 16.40
C GLU A 112 14.33 -5.58 16.23
N ALA A 113 14.68 -5.97 15.00
CA ALA A 113 15.96 -6.61 14.64
C ALA A 113 17.08 -5.59 14.32
N GLY A 114 17.03 -4.38 14.86
CA GLY A 114 18.08 -3.37 14.68
C GLY A 114 18.05 -2.62 13.36
N GLY A 115 16.87 -2.52 12.72
CA GLY A 115 16.66 -1.72 11.51
C GLY A 115 16.81 -2.52 10.20
N ARG A 116 16.94 -3.84 10.27
CA ARG A 116 17.08 -4.70 9.09
C ARG A 116 16.10 -5.87 9.14
N VAL A 117 15.29 -6.03 8.08
CA VAL A 117 14.42 -7.20 7.93
C VAL A 117 15.28 -8.46 7.82
N PRO A 118 15.10 -9.47 8.68
CA PRO A 118 15.89 -10.69 8.64
C PRO A 118 15.73 -11.40 7.28
N ALA A 119 16.85 -11.64 6.60
CA ALA A 119 16.86 -12.32 5.30
C ALA A 119 16.78 -13.84 5.49
N THR A 120 16.07 -14.50 4.57
CA THR A 120 16.10 -15.96 4.44
C THR A 120 16.78 -16.36 3.14
N ALA A 121 17.24 -17.61 3.03
CA ALA A 121 17.88 -18.17 1.83
C ALA A 121 16.99 -18.13 0.57
N LYS A 122 15.68 -17.96 0.73
CA LYS A 122 14.68 -17.91 -0.35
C LYS A 122 14.44 -16.48 -0.90
N TYR A 123 15.24 -15.51 -0.52
CA TYR A 123 15.10 -14.15 -0.99
C TYR A 123 15.37 -14.03 -2.50
N VAL A 124 14.39 -13.53 -3.25
CA VAL A 124 14.38 -13.55 -4.72
C VAL A 124 15.03 -12.30 -5.33
N TRP A 125 14.92 -11.14 -4.67
CA TRP A 125 15.45 -9.87 -5.17
C TRP A 125 16.82 -9.56 -4.58
N ARG A 126 17.86 -10.04 -5.26
CA ARG A 126 19.24 -9.98 -4.75
C ARG A 126 19.80 -8.56 -4.56
N ASN A 127 19.21 -7.57 -5.20
CA ASN A 127 19.69 -6.18 -5.19
C ASN A 127 18.83 -5.23 -4.34
N LEU A 128 17.75 -5.68 -3.68
CA LEU A 128 17.02 -4.86 -2.74
C LEU A 128 17.70 -4.92 -1.36
N PRO A 129 18.24 -3.81 -0.84
CA PRO A 129 18.72 -3.76 0.54
C PRO A 129 17.58 -4.05 1.51
N LEU A 130 17.85 -4.85 2.56
CA LEU A 130 16.83 -5.27 3.53
C LEU A 130 16.78 -4.36 4.76
N ASP A 131 17.46 -3.23 4.79
CA ASP A 131 17.19 -2.23 5.81
C ASP A 131 15.74 -1.71 5.67
N VAL A 132 15.12 -1.40 6.79
CA VAL A 132 13.69 -1.07 6.85
C VAL A 132 13.34 0.13 5.99
N GLY A 133 14.26 1.09 5.83
CA GLY A 133 14.07 2.27 4.99
C GLY A 133 13.94 1.91 3.51
N HIS A 134 14.81 1.05 2.97
CA HIS A 134 14.72 0.60 1.58
C HIS A 134 13.50 -0.29 1.35
N VAL A 135 13.19 -1.20 2.27
CA VAL A 135 12.00 -2.05 2.17
C VAL A 135 10.72 -1.21 2.14
N LEU A 136 10.61 -0.22 3.04
CA LEU A 136 9.49 0.73 3.04
C LEU A 136 9.41 1.51 1.73
N SER A 137 10.54 2.08 1.29
CA SER A 137 10.62 2.87 0.05
C SER A 137 10.20 2.06 -1.17
N TYR A 138 10.63 0.79 -1.25
CA TYR A 138 10.21 -0.12 -2.31
C TYR A 138 8.70 -0.29 -2.33
N PHE A 139 8.06 -0.58 -1.20
CA PHE A 139 6.61 -0.76 -1.17
C PHE A 139 5.85 0.51 -1.54
N ILE A 140 6.27 1.67 -1.02
CA ILE A 140 5.63 2.95 -1.35
C ILE A 140 5.78 3.26 -2.84
N ALA A 141 6.97 3.09 -3.42
CA ALA A 141 7.23 3.34 -4.84
C ALA A 141 6.46 2.37 -5.75
N HIS A 142 6.46 1.08 -5.43
CA HIS A 142 5.69 0.07 -6.16
C HIS A 142 4.19 0.37 -6.16
N GLU A 143 3.65 0.77 -5.02
CA GLU A 143 2.25 1.15 -4.94
C GLU A 143 1.94 2.44 -5.68
N ALA A 144 2.80 3.45 -5.57
CA ALA A 144 2.65 4.70 -6.29
C ALA A 144 2.65 4.48 -7.81
N HIS A 145 3.53 3.61 -8.31
CA HIS A 145 3.57 3.20 -9.71
C HIS A 145 2.21 2.63 -10.18
N HIS A 146 1.67 1.65 -9.46
CA HIS A 146 0.40 1.04 -9.84
C HIS A 146 -0.81 1.96 -9.61
N ARG A 147 -0.78 2.82 -8.59
CA ARG A 147 -1.81 3.86 -8.43
C ARG A 147 -1.82 4.82 -9.61
N GLY A 148 -0.65 5.24 -10.10
CA GLY A 148 -0.52 6.07 -11.30
C GLY A 148 -1.12 5.39 -12.54
N GLN A 149 -0.84 4.10 -12.74
CA GLN A 149 -1.42 3.31 -13.84
C GLN A 149 -2.97 3.29 -13.79
N LEU A 150 -3.54 3.04 -12.61
CA LEU A 150 -4.99 3.00 -12.42
C LEU A 150 -5.66 4.36 -12.64
N LEU A 151 -5.04 5.45 -12.16
CA LEU A 151 -5.54 6.81 -12.35
C LEU A 151 -5.51 7.22 -13.82
N LEU A 152 -4.40 6.94 -14.50
CA LEU A 152 -4.26 7.24 -15.92
C LEU A 152 -5.25 6.43 -16.75
N ALA A 153 -5.36 5.12 -16.50
CA ALA A 153 -6.31 4.25 -17.19
C ALA A 153 -7.76 4.73 -17.01
N ALA A 154 -8.15 5.13 -15.78
CA ALA A 154 -9.49 5.64 -15.52
C ALA A 154 -9.79 6.90 -16.35
N ARG A 155 -8.83 7.83 -16.47
CA ARG A 155 -8.96 9.03 -17.31
C ARG A 155 -9.09 8.67 -18.79
N GLN A 156 -8.21 7.80 -19.31
CA GLN A 156 -8.19 7.42 -20.71
C GLN A 156 -9.42 6.60 -21.13
N LEU A 157 -10.03 5.87 -20.19
CA LEU A 157 -11.29 5.15 -20.38
C LEU A 157 -12.54 6.03 -20.23
N GLY A 158 -12.39 7.35 -20.14
CA GLY A 158 -13.51 8.29 -19.98
C GLY A 158 -14.27 8.10 -18.65
N ALA A 159 -13.59 7.63 -17.62
CA ALA A 159 -14.18 7.35 -16.31
C ALA A 159 -13.25 7.85 -15.17
N PRO A 160 -12.87 9.14 -15.15
CA PRO A 160 -12.01 9.70 -14.12
C PRO A 160 -12.64 9.52 -12.74
N LEU A 161 -11.79 9.44 -11.72
CA LEU A 161 -12.26 9.44 -10.34
C LEU A 161 -12.93 10.79 -10.01
N PRO A 162 -13.96 10.80 -9.13
CA PRO A 162 -14.54 12.03 -8.62
C PRO A 162 -13.48 12.92 -7.97
N ARG A 163 -13.64 14.24 -8.11
CA ARG A 163 -12.71 15.24 -7.55
C ARG A 163 -12.48 15.04 -6.06
N GLU A 164 -13.56 14.83 -5.30
CA GLU A 164 -13.48 14.56 -3.86
C GLU A 164 -12.62 13.34 -3.53
N ALA A 165 -12.72 12.25 -4.31
CA ALA A 165 -11.89 11.07 -4.10
C ALA A 165 -10.40 11.37 -4.34
N LEU A 166 -10.08 12.17 -5.36
CA LEU A 166 -8.72 12.63 -5.64
C LEU A 166 -8.19 13.50 -4.51
N ASP A 167 -8.97 14.48 -4.06
CA ASP A 167 -8.56 15.38 -2.96
C ASP A 167 -8.28 14.59 -1.68
N ARG A 168 -9.13 13.61 -1.33
CA ARG A 168 -8.93 12.74 -0.16
C ARG A 168 -7.67 11.87 -0.26
N MET A 169 -7.19 11.54 -1.43
CA MET A 169 -5.93 10.82 -1.61
C MET A 169 -4.72 11.69 -1.25
N TRP A 170 -4.83 13.02 -1.38
CA TRP A 170 -3.78 13.96 -1.01
C TRP A 170 -3.86 14.45 0.44
N TRP A 171 -4.88 14.07 1.20
CA TRP A 171 -4.95 14.33 2.63
C TRP A 171 -4.04 13.34 3.38
N TRP A 172 -2.84 13.75 3.65
CA TRP A 172 -1.84 12.93 4.35
C TRP A 172 -2.22 12.67 5.80
N GLN A 173 -2.95 13.60 6.42
CA GLN A 173 -3.56 13.40 7.73
C GLN A 173 -5.07 13.22 7.55
N PRO A 174 -5.71 12.28 8.27
CA PRO A 174 -7.16 12.22 8.29
C PRO A 174 -7.71 13.55 8.84
N PRO A 175 -8.87 14.05 8.34
CA PRO A 175 -9.47 15.25 8.88
C PRO A 175 -9.66 15.06 10.39
N ARG A 176 -9.24 16.05 11.17
CA ARG A 176 -9.50 16.07 12.61
C ARG A 176 -10.99 15.97 12.82
N LYS A 177 -11.45 15.04 13.67
CA LYS A 177 -12.84 15.03 14.09
C LYS A 177 -13.12 16.42 14.70
N PRO A 178 -14.21 17.10 14.29
CA PRO A 178 -14.60 18.32 14.99
C PRO A 178 -14.68 17.96 16.48
N GLY A 179 -14.01 18.77 17.30
CA GLY A 179 -14.00 18.56 18.74
C GLY A 179 -15.44 18.48 19.24
N ARG A 180 -15.73 17.46 20.05
CA ARG A 180 -16.97 17.43 20.84
C ARG A 180 -16.87 18.46 21.94
#